data_6fc5eb0a780b258b82247ffe32be1f55
#
_entry.id   6fc5eb0a780b258b82247ffe32be1f55
#
_cell.length_a   1.000
_cell.length_b   1.000
_cell.length_c   1.000
_cell.angle_alpha   90.00
_cell.angle_beta   90.00
_cell.angle_gamma   90.00
#
_symmetry.space_group_name_H-M   'P 1'
#
loop_
_entity.id
_entity.type
_entity.pdbx_description
1 polymer ?
#
loop_
_entity_poly.entity_id
_entity_poly.type
_entity_poly.pdbx_seq_one_letter_code
_entity_poly.pdbx_strand_id
1 'polypeptide(L)'
;MLRTILNAFSVADIRKKLAFTAAMLALYRLGAYIPAPGVNVDAVKEIQNNFGGSGVLGFLNLFSGGSLSRLSLFALGIMPYITASIILQLLTVVVPSLERLQKEGEVGQQKITQYTRYLTVGLAFAQSLGYVFLFRSFGNEAGASVVGTLTPPKLFLIVICLTAGCTLLMWLGELITQRGIGNGISLMIFASIASSIPTGITKWWDNPDQVFVVMMPFIALAVIVAIVFVQEGQRRIPVQYAKRMVGRKMTSGGSTYLPLRVNMAGVIPVIFAASIMAFPSTVGQMLNTNSALDFAAFFGPNTWAYVIGEIFFIIVFTYFYTAVTFNPVDQADNLKKYGGFIPGVRPGRPTAEYLDRILSRLTFPGALYLGAVAALPTILISQTSANFYFGGTSILIVIGVALDTVKQLEAQLMMRNYEGFLK
;
A
#
# COMPACT_ATOMS: atom_id res chain seq x y z
N MET A 1 1.31 20.05 -11.99
CA MET A 1 1.25 18.58 -12.23
C MET A 1 1.27 18.21 -13.73
N LEU A 2 0.32 18.62 -14.58
CA LEU A 2 0.33 18.27 -16.01
C LEU A 2 1.60 18.75 -16.74
N ARG A 3 2.04 19.98 -16.52
CA ARG A 3 3.32 20.51 -17.08
C ARG A 3 4.54 19.73 -16.57
N THR A 4 4.54 19.31 -15.34
CA THR A 4 5.63 18.52 -14.74
C THR A 4 5.73 17.15 -15.43
N ILE A 5 4.62 16.48 -15.68
CA ILE A 5 4.59 15.20 -16.39
C ILE A 5 5.08 15.37 -17.84
N LEU A 6 4.62 16.41 -18.55
CA LEU A 6 5.07 16.70 -19.90
C LEU A 6 6.58 16.98 -19.96
N ASN A 7 7.09 17.76 -19.01
CA ASN A 7 8.52 18.06 -18.89
C ASN A 7 9.35 16.82 -18.54
N ALA A 8 8.77 15.86 -17.79
CA ALA A 8 9.44 14.61 -17.48
C ALA A 8 9.74 13.77 -18.71
N PHE A 9 8.87 13.77 -19.71
CA PHE A 9 9.10 13.08 -20.97
C PHE A 9 10.19 13.72 -21.84
N SER A 10 10.49 15.01 -21.66
CA SER A 10 11.55 15.71 -22.38
C SER A 10 12.96 15.34 -21.90
N VAL A 11 13.09 14.91 -20.63
CA VAL A 11 14.36 14.53 -20.02
C VAL A 11 14.67 13.04 -20.28
N ALA A 12 15.75 12.76 -21.03
CA ALA A 12 16.08 11.43 -21.51
C ALA A 12 16.22 10.37 -20.40
N ASP A 13 16.79 10.72 -19.24
CA ASP A 13 16.99 9.75 -18.14
C ASP A 13 15.69 9.46 -17.39
N ILE A 14 14.83 10.46 -17.20
CA ILE A 14 13.53 10.26 -16.56
C ILE A 14 12.63 9.44 -17.49
N ARG A 15 12.69 9.70 -18.79
CA ARG A 15 12.00 8.90 -19.80
C ARG A 15 12.44 7.42 -19.78
N LYS A 16 13.75 7.14 -19.63
CA LYS A 16 14.26 5.77 -19.48
C LYS A 16 13.72 5.08 -18.22
N LYS A 17 13.70 5.79 -17.08
CA LYS A 17 13.14 5.28 -15.82
C LYS A 17 11.63 5.02 -15.91
N LEU A 18 10.88 5.94 -16.54
CA LEU A 18 9.44 5.76 -16.80
C LEU A 18 9.17 4.56 -17.70
N ALA A 19 9.91 4.44 -18.80
CA ALA A 19 9.80 3.31 -19.72
C ALA A 19 10.12 1.97 -19.03
N PHE A 20 11.16 1.95 -18.18
CA PHE A 20 11.51 0.78 -17.38
C PHE A 20 10.38 0.40 -16.40
N THR A 21 9.83 1.38 -15.67
CA THR A 21 8.70 1.15 -14.75
C THR A 21 7.49 0.60 -15.50
N ALA A 22 7.14 1.20 -16.64
CA ALA A 22 6.03 0.74 -17.49
C ALA A 22 6.26 -0.68 -18.01
N ALA A 23 7.49 -1.02 -18.44
CA ALA A 23 7.84 -2.37 -18.89
C ALA A 23 7.71 -3.40 -17.77
N MET A 24 8.14 -3.09 -16.55
CA MET A 24 7.99 -3.99 -15.39
C MET A 24 6.52 -4.20 -15.01
N LEU A 25 5.70 -3.14 -15.05
CA LEU A 25 4.25 -3.25 -14.83
C LEU A 25 3.55 -4.05 -15.94
N ALA A 26 4.00 -3.93 -17.19
CA ALA A 26 3.51 -4.76 -18.29
C ALA A 26 3.86 -6.25 -18.08
N LEU A 27 5.09 -6.56 -17.66
CA LEU A 27 5.49 -7.92 -17.29
C LEU A 27 4.63 -8.48 -16.16
N TYR A 28 4.37 -7.67 -15.13
CA TYR A 28 3.43 -8.05 -14.07
C TYR A 28 2.04 -8.41 -14.64
N ARG A 29 1.50 -7.59 -15.53
CA ARG A 29 0.19 -7.87 -16.14
C ARG A 29 0.19 -9.12 -17.00
N LEU A 30 1.23 -9.37 -17.78
CA LEU A 30 1.37 -10.60 -18.57
C LEU A 30 1.36 -11.84 -17.67
N GLY A 31 2.14 -11.86 -16.59
CA GLY A 31 2.18 -12.98 -15.67
C GLY A 31 0.86 -13.22 -14.91
N ALA A 32 0.04 -12.16 -14.72
CA ALA A 32 -1.28 -12.27 -14.12
C ALA A 32 -2.29 -13.06 -14.99
N TYR A 33 -2.01 -13.23 -16.27
CA TYR A 33 -2.84 -14.02 -17.20
C TYR A 33 -2.37 -15.46 -17.39
N ILE A 34 -1.18 -15.81 -16.91
CA ILE A 34 -0.62 -17.17 -17.06
C ILE A 34 -1.17 -18.04 -15.92
N PRO A 35 -2.05 -19.01 -16.18
CA PRO A 35 -2.59 -19.87 -15.13
C PRO A 35 -1.50 -20.79 -14.56
N ALA A 36 -1.64 -21.16 -13.28
CA ALA A 36 -0.74 -22.12 -12.66
C ALA A 36 -0.92 -23.52 -13.33
N PRO A 37 0.16 -24.27 -13.54
CA PRO A 37 0.09 -25.56 -14.20
C PRO A 37 -0.76 -26.55 -13.38
N GLY A 38 -1.63 -27.28 -14.05
CA GLY A 38 -2.51 -28.27 -13.43
C GLY A 38 -3.82 -27.74 -12.85
N VAL A 39 -4.14 -26.46 -13.05
CA VAL A 39 -5.39 -25.81 -12.65
C VAL A 39 -6.37 -25.76 -13.81
N ASN A 40 -7.62 -26.13 -13.56
CA ASN A 40 -8.72 -25.96 -14.53
C ASN A 40 -9.28 -24.54 -14.40
N VAL A 41 -8.95 -23.69 -15.38
CA VAL A 41 -9.33 -22.26 -15.39
C VAL A 41 -10.84 -22.06 -15.47
N ASP A 42 -11.57 -22.96 -16.15
CA ASP A 42 -13.02 -22.82 -16.31
C ASP A 42 -13.75 -23.14 -15.01
N ALA A 43 -13.28 -24.15 -14.26
CA ALA A 43 -13.77 -24.44 -12.92
C ALA A 43 -13.51 -23.27 -11.93
N VAL A 44 -12.37 -22.61 -12.04
CA VAL A 44 -12.05 -21.43 -11.21
C VAL A 44 -12.97 -20.25 -11.54
N LYS A 45 -13.29 -20.02 -12.82
CA LYS A 45 -14.25 -18.98 -13.24
C LYS A 45 -15.66 -19.27 -12.72
N GLU A 46 -16.08 -20.53 -12.74
CA GLU A 46 -17.40 -20.93 -12.22
C GLU A 46 -17.50 -20.68 -10.71
N ILE A 47 -16.49 -21.04 -9.94
CA ILE A 47 -16.41 -20.71 -8.51
C ILE A 47 -16.45 -19.20 -8.31
N GLN A 48 -15.75 -18.44 -9.12
CA GLN A 48 -15.75 -17.00 -9.01
C GLN A 48 -17.11 -16.38 -9.33
N ASN A 49 -17.83 -16.89 -10.31
CA ASN A 49 -19.17 -16.41 -10.62
C ASN A 49 -20.16 -16.71 -9.49
N ASN A 50 -19.99 -17.84 -8.82
CA ASN A 50 -20.88 -18.27 -7.74
C ASN A 50 -20.52 -17.66 -6.38
N PHE A 51 -19.21 -17.54 -6.05
CA PHE A 51 -18.73 -17.13 -4.73
C PHE A 51 -17.86 -15.85 -4.76
N GLY A 52 -17.39 -15.40 -5.90
CA GLY A 52 -16.40 -14.31 -6.02
C GLY A 52 -16.99 -12.90 -6.09
N GLY A 53 -18.30 -12.75 -6.12
CA GLY A 53 -18.96 -11.46 -6.28
C GLY A 53 -19.03 -10.61 -5.00
N SER A 54 -19.04 -11.24 -3.85
CA SER A 54 -19.16 -10.57 -2.55
C SER A 54 -18.37 -11.35 -1.50
N GLY A 55 -17.45 -10.72 -0.81
CA GLY A 55 -16.72 -11.33 0.29
C GLY A 55 -15.20 -11.26 0.17
N VAL A 56 -14.51 -12.06 0.97
CA VAL A 56 -13.05 -12.08 1.11
C VAL A 56 -12.33 -12.39 -0.21
N LEU A 57 -12.88 -13.30 -1.04
CA LEU A 57 -12.30 -13.64 -2.35
C LEU A 57 -12.32 -12.45 -3.32
N GLY A 58 -13.40 -11.65 -3.33
CA GLY A 58 -13.47 -10.43 -4.13
C GLY A 58 -12.42 -9.41 -3.71
N PHE A 59 -12.25 -9.22 -2.41
CA PHE A 59 -11.24 -8.33 -1.84
C PHE A 59 -9.80 -8.79 -2.17
N LEU A 60 -9.48 -10.07 -1.94
CA LEU A 60 -8.16 -10.63 -2.30
C LEU A 60 -7.89 -10.54 -3.80
N ASN A 61 -8.91 -10.76 -4.63
CA ASN A 61 -8.82 -10.65 -6.08
C ASN A 61 -8.50 -9.22 -6.55
N LEU A 62 -8.97 -8.21 -5.83
CA LEU A 62 -8.70 -6.80 -6.09
C LEU A 62 -7.21 -6.48 -5.90
N PHE A 63 -6.61 -6.97 -4.83
CA PHE A 63 -5.17 -6.78 -4.56
C PHE A 63 -4.27 -7.65 -5.45
N SER A 64 -4.76 -8.78 -5.93
CA SER A 64 -4.03 -9.61 -6.90
C SER A 64 -4.22 -9.14 -8.35
N GLY A 65 -5.02 -8.09 -8.60
CA GLY A 65 -5.29 -7.56 -9.94
C GLY A 65 -6.02 -8.53 -10.87
N GLY A 66 -6.92 -9.36 -10.33
CA GLY A 66 -7.66 -10.37 -11.08
C GLY A 66 -6.91 -11.69 -11.28
N SER A 67 -5.71 -11.81 -10.71
CA SER A 67 -4.87 -13.02 -10.83
C SER A 67 -5.43 -14.19 -10.04
N LEU A 68 -6.09 -13.93 -8.90
CA LEU A 68 -6.70 -14.95 -8.07
C LEU A 68 -7.87 -15.63 -8.76
N SER A 69 -8.65 -14.88 -9.52
CA SER A 69 -9.80 -15.39 -10.26
C SER A 69 -9.45 -16.38 -11.38
N ARG A 70 -8.18 -16.53 -11.68
CA ARG A 70 -7.65 -17.47 -12.68
C ARG A 70 -6.66 -18.45 -12.07
N LEU A 71 -6.42 -18.38 -10.75
CA LEU A 71 -5.32 -19.06 -10.09
C LEU A 71 -4.04 -18.98 -10.93
N SER A 72 -3.71 -17.75 -11.37
CA SER A 72 -2.52 -17.50 -12.18
C SER A 72 -1.25 -17.60 -11.33
N LEU A 73 -0.10 -17.57 -12.01
CA LEU A 73 1.22 -17.56 -11.36
C LEU A 73 1.32 -16.48 -10.25
N PHE A 74 0.62 -15.35 -10.43
CA PHE A 74 0.61 -14.21 -9.49
C PHE A 74 -0.66 -14.17 -8.61
N ALA A 75 -1.35 -15.31 -8.40
CA ALA A 75 -2.58 -15.36 -7.61
C ALA A 75 -2.43 -14.87 -6.17
N LEU A 76 -1.27 -15.11 -5.53
CA LEU A 76 -0.94 -14.57 -4.20
C LEU A 76 -0.77 -13.05 -4.20
N GLY A 77 -0.51 -12.45 -5.37
CA GLY A 77 -0.18 -11.03 -5.46
C GLY A 77 1.06 -10.66 -4.65
N ILE A 78 1.09 -9.42 -4.17
CA ILE A 78 2.19 -8.88 -3.37
C ILE A 78 1.92 -8.95 -1.85
N MET A 79 0.75 -9.49 -1.44
CA MET A 79 0.31 -9.54 -0.04
C MET A 79 1.30 -10.23 0.91
N PRO A 80 1.93 -11.40 0.58
CA PRO A 80 2.91 -12.02 1.46
C PRO A 80 4.10 -11.12 1.77
N TYR A 81 4.55 -10.34 0.80
CA TYR A 81 5.64 -9.38 0.98
C TYR A 81 5.24 -8.20 1.87
N ILE A 82 4.04 -7.67 1.69
CA ILE A 82 3.52 -6.59 2.54
C ILE A 82 3.45 -7.07 3.99
N THR A 83 2.87 -8.25 4.22
CA THR A 83 2.76 -8.83 5.55
C THR A 83 4.15 -9.06 6.18
N ALA A 84 5.10 -9.59 5.43
CA ALA A 84 6.49 -9.76 5.90
C ALA A 84 7.15 -8.43 6.26
N SER A 85 6.95 -7.41 5.43
CA SER A 85 7.50 -6.06 5.67
C SER A 85 6.91 -5.44 6.94
N ILE A 86 5.60 -5.58 7.16
CA ILE A 86 4.92 -5.12 8.38
C ILE A 86 5.51 -5.82 9.61
N ILE A 87 5.59 -7.14 9.58
CA ILE A 87 6.11 -7.93 10.70
C ILE A 87 7.54 -7.48 11.04
N LEU A 88 8.40 -7.32 10.05
CA LEU A 88 9.77 -6.87 10.31
C LEU A 88 9.84 -5.42 10.79
N GLN A 89 9.03 -4.51 10.26
CA GLN A 89 8.98 -3.15 10.77
C GLN A 89 8.50 -3.08 12.23
N LEU A 90 7.52 -3.90 12.62
CA LEU A 90 7.10 -4.01 14.01
C LEU A 90 8.22 -4.62 14.87
N LEU A 91 8.91 -5.64 14.38
CA LEU A 91 10.02 -6.28 15.08
C LEU A 91 11.22 -5.34 15.24
N THR A 92 11.49 -4.40 14.33
CA THR A 92 12.58 -3.42 14.49
C THR A 92 12.37 -2.49 15.68
N VAL A 93 11.13 -2.29 16.12
CA VAL A 93 10.83 -1.48 17.32
C VAL A 93 10.95 -2.30 18.60
N VAL A 94 10.64 -3.60 18.55
CA VAL A 94 10.59 -4.47 19.73
C VAL A 94 11.94 -5.16 19.99
N VAL A 95 12.66 -5.52 18.93
CA VAL A 95 13.90 -6.33 19.02
C VAL A 95 15.12 -5.41 18.93
N PRO A 96 15.91 -5.26 20.02
CA PRO A 96 17.05 -4.33 20.07
C PRO A 96 18.14 -4.61 19.01
N SER A 97 18.30 -5.87 18.57
CA SER A 97 19.26 -6.22 17.53
C SER A 97 18.86 -5.67 16.15
N LEU A 98 17.56 -5.67 15.84
CA LEU A 98 17.04 -5.11 14.60
C LEU A 98 17.02 -3.57 14.64
N GLU A 99 16.75 -2.98 15.81
CA GLU A 99 16.85 -1.52 15.99
C GLU A 99 18.29 -1.01 15.74
N ARG A 100 19.30 -1.76 16.21
CA ARG A 100 20.71 -1.44 15.92
C ARG A 100 21.01 -1.49 14.43
N LEU A 101 20.54 -2.55 13.73
CA LEU A 101 20.69 -2.65 12.29
C LEU A 101 20.05 -1.46 11.56
N GLN A 102 18.86 -1.03 11.99
CA GLN A 102 18.22 0.15 11.40
C GLN A 102 19.04 1.44 11.57
N LYS A 103 19.74 1.57 12.70
CA LYS A 103 20.64 2.72 12.98
C LYS A 103 21.97 2.65 12.22
N GLU A 104 22.38 1.49 11.71
CA GLU A 104 23.58 1.32 10.87
C GLU A 104 23.46 1.95 9.47
N GLY A 105 22.28 2.52 9.11
CA GLY A 105 22.05 3.17 7.83
C GLY A 105 21.83 2.17 6.68
N GLU A 106 22.41 2.45 5.49
CA GLU A 106 22.14 1.65 4.27
C GLU A 106 22.52 0.17 4.40
N VAL A 107 23.62 -0.15 5.06
CA VAL A 107 24.09 -1.53 5.22
C VAL A 107 23.12 -2.33 6.10
N GLY A 108 22.65 -1.74 7.19
CA GLY A 108 21.66 -2.37 8.05
C GLY A 108 20.31 -2.52 7.37
N GLN A 109 19.89 -1.52 6.61
CA GLN A 109 18.65 -1.57 5.83
C GLN A 109 18.66 -2.69 4.78
N GLN A 110 19.80 -2.93 4.11
CA GLN A 110 19.95 -4.05 3.18
C GLN A 110 19.75 -5.40 3.88
N LYS A 111 20.29 -5.58 5.10
CA LYS A 111 20.07 -6.81 5.88
C LYS A 111 18.60 -6.99 6.29
N ILE A 112 17.93 -5.93 6.73
CA ILE A 112 16.51 -5.95 7.06
C ILE A 112 15.69 -6.35 5.82
N THR A 113 15.99 -5.78 4.66
CA THR A 113 15.34 -6.15 3.38
C THR A 113 15.58 -7.62 3.04
N GLN A 114 16.78 -8.16 3.31
CA GLN A 114 17.07 -9.57 3.09
C GLN A 114 16.23 -10.48 4.01
N TYR A 115 16.09 -10.12 5.29
CA TYR A 115 15.19 -10.86 6.20
C TYR A 115 13.72 -10.77 5.75
N THR A 116 13.29 -9.63 5.23
CA THR A 116 11.95 -9.47 4.64
C THR A 116 11.75 -10.46 3.48
N ARG A 117 12.73 -10.63 2.60
CA ARG A 117 12.67 -11.59 1.49
C ARG A 117 12.51 -13.02 1.97
N TYR A 118 13.29 -13.44 2.96
CA TYR A 118 13.19 -14.81 3.51
C TYR A 118 11.82 -15.05 4.16
N LEU A 119 11.35 -14.09 4.95
CA LEU A 119 10.03 -14.17 5.57
C LEU A 119 8.91 -14.19 4.52
N THR A 120 9.04 -13.40 3.45
CA THR A 120 8.10 -13.39 2.32
C THR A 120 7.97 -14.76 1.67
N VAL A 121 9.09 -15.44 1.40
CA VAL A 121 9.08 -16.78 0.78
C VAL A 121 8.38 -17.78 1.70
N GLY A 122 8.67 -17.74 3.02
CA GLY A 122 8.00 -18.60 4.00
C GLY A 122 6.49 -18.36 4.08
N LEU A 123 6.07 -17.09 4.13
CA LEU A 123 4.65 -16.72 4.15
C LEU A 123 3.96 -17.07 2.83
N ALA A 124 4.60 -16.82 1.68
CA ALA A 124 4.06 -17.17 0.37
C ALA A 124 3.85 -18.69 0.24
N PHE A 125 4.78 -19.49 0.74
CA PHE A 125 4.65 -20.94 0.76
C PHE A 125 3.46 -21.39 1.63
N ALA A 126 3.32 -20.86 2.83
CA ALA A 126 2.20 -21.16 3.72
C ALA A 126 0.86 -20.73 3.13
N GLN A 127 0.77 -19.52 2.57
CA GLN A 127 -0.46 -19.00 1.95
C GLN A 127 -0.81 -19.75 0.67
N SER A 128 0.17 -20.19 -0.14
CA SER A 128 -0.09 -20.98 -1.35
C SER A 128 -0.72 -22.33 -1.03
N LEU A 129 -0.25 -22.99 0.02
CA LEU A 129 -0.90 -24.21 0.53
C LEU A 129 -2.37 -23.92 0.90
N GLY A 130 -2.60 -22.83 1.64
CA GLY A 130 -3.94 -22.41 2.03
C GLY A 130 -4.86 -22.18 0.85
N TYR A 131 -4.41 -21.48 -0.18
CA TYR A 131 -5.22 -21.22 -1.36
C TYR A 131 -5.57 -22.49 -2.13
N VAL A 132 -4.66 -23.44 -2.25
CA VAL A 132 -4.98 -24.72 -2.93
C VAL A 132 -6.08 -25.47 -2.18
N PHE A 133 -6.02 -25.53 -0.84
CA PHE A 133 -7.08 -26.17 -0.05
C PHE A 133 -8.39 -25.42 -0.10
N LEU A 134 -8.35 -24.09 -0.05
CA LEU A 134 -9.53 -23.22 -0.16
C LEU A 134 -10.26 -23.41 -1.50
N PHE A 135 -9.54 -23.37 -2.61
CA PHE A 135 -10.14 -23.59 -3.94
C PHE A 135 -10.64 -25.02 -4.12
N ARG A 136 -10.02 -25.99 -3.48
CA ARG A 136 -10.53 -27.36 -3.44
C ARG A 136 -11.85 -27.46 -2.68
N SER A 137 -11.97 -26.79 -1.54
CA SER A 137 -13.21 -26.76 -0.75
C SER A 137 -14.36 -26.16 -1.55
N PHE A 138 -14.16 -24.98 -2.13
CA PHE A 138 -15.16 -24.33 -2.98
C PHE A 138 -15.47 -25.15 -4.26
N GLY A 139 -14.48 -25.82 -4.83
CA GLY A 139 -14.68 -26.70 -5.97
C GLY A 139 -15.59 -27.87 -5.66
N ASN A 140 -15.46 -28.48 -4.48
CA ASN A 140 -16.32 -29.55 -4.01
C ASN A 140 -17.77 -29.08 -3.81
N GLU A 141 -17.96 -27.87 -3.25
CA GLU A 141 -19.29 -27.27 -3.06
C GLU A 141 -19.96 -26.88 -4.40
N ALA A 142 -19.16 -26.40 -5.37
CA ALA A 142 -19.64 -26.03 -6.70
C ALA A 142 -19.80 -27.22 -7.67
N GLY A 143 -19.38 -28.43 -7.27
CA GLY A 143 -19.35 -29.60 -8.16
C GLY A 143 -18.30 -29.52 -9.28
N ALA A 144 -17.39 -28.54 -9.21
CA ALA A 144 -16.37 -28.27 -10.21
C ALA A 144 -14.98 -28.62 -9.68
N SER A 145 -14.28 -29.58 -10.27
CA SER A 145 -12.93 -29.92 -9.83
C SER A 145 -11.89 -28.93 -10.36
N VAL A 146 -11.42 -28.03 -9.49
CA VAL A 146 -10.40 -27.02 -9.85
C VAL A 146 -9.03 -27.63 -10.12
N VAL A 147 -8.66 -28.65 -9.36
CA VAL A 147 -7.31 -29.26 -9.42
C VAL A 147 -7.37 -30.72 -9.90
N GLY A 148 -8.57 -31.24 -10.21
CA GLY A 148 -8.74 -32.66 -10.53
C GLY A 148 -8.37 -33.58 -9.36
N THR A 149 -7.80 -34.73 -9.63
CA THR A 149 -7.25 -35.61 -8.58
C THR A 149 -5.99 -34.97 -7.98
N LEU A 150 -6.07 -34.56 -6.69
CA LEU A 150 -4.98 -33.90 -5.98
C LEU A 150 -3.93 -34.95 -5.57
N THR A 151 -2.99 -35.23 -6.47
CA THR A 151 -1.83 -36.07 -6.14
C THR A 151 -0.76 -35.22 -5.45
N PRO A 152 0.03 -35.80 -4.50
CA PRO A 152 1.09 -35.05 -3.81
C PRO A 152 2.05 -34.28 -4.74
N PRO A 153 2.49 -34.81 -5.88
CA PRO A 153 3.37 -34.06 -6.79
C PRO A 153 2.68 -32.89 -7.47
N LYS A 154 1.37 -32.97 -7.78
CA LYS A 154 0.61 -31.83 -8.33
C LYS A 154 0.44 -30.73 -7.31
N LEU A 155 0.11 -31.06 -6.06
CA LEU A 155 0.04 -30.10 -4.97
C LEU A 155 1.37 -29.34 -4.85
N PHE A 156 2.47 -30.06 -4.77
CA PHE A 156 3.81 -29.50 -4.63
C PHE A 156 4.16 -28.57 -5.81
N LEU A 157 3.82 -28.98 -7.04
CA LEU A 157 4.06 -28.19 -8.23
C LEU A 157 3.27 -26.88 -8.20
N ILE A 158 1.98 -26.88 -7.84
CA ILE A 158 1.15 -25.66 -7.77
C ILE A 158 1.70 -24.73 -6.67
N VAL A 159 2.01 -25.27 -5.49
CA VAL A 159 2.53 -24.49 -4.37
C VAL A 159 3.87 -23.83 -4.73
N ILE A 160 4.78 -24.56 -5.36
CA ILE A 160 6.06 -23.98 -5.81
C ILE A 160 5.83 -22.90 -6.88
N CYS A 161 4.95 -23.14 -7.86
CA CYS A 161 4.66 -22.16 -8.89
C CYS A 161 4.10 -20.85 -8.31
N LEU A 162 3.15 -20.94 -7.38
CA LEU A 162 2.58 -19.77 -6.71
C LEU A 162 3.61 -19.03 -5.85
N THR A 163 4.45 -19.77 -5.11
CA THR A 163 5.52 -19.19 -4.30
C THR A 163 6.58 -18.51 -5.17
N ALA A 164 6.98 -19.16 -6.26
CA ALA A 164 7.90 -18.58 -7.25
C ALA A 164 7.32 -17.33 -7.90
N GLY A 165 6.03 -17.32 -8.23
CA GLY A 165 5.33 -16.15 -8.75
C GLY A 165 5.35 -14.98 -7.77
N CYS A 166 5.05 -15.20 -6.50
CA CYS A 166 5.13 -14.17 -5.46
C CYS A 166 6.57 -13.64 -5.30
N THR A 167 7.57 -14.52 -5.32
CA THR A 167 8.99 -14.13 -5.23
C THR A 167 9.42 -13.30 -6.45
N LEU A 168 8.93 -13.66 -7.63
CA LEU A 168 9.17 -12.88 -8.85
C LEU A 168 8.55 -11.48 -8.74
N LEU A 169 7.31 -11.37 -8.23
CA LEU A 169 6.66 -10.08 -7.99
C LEU A 169 7.44 -9.20 -7.00
N MET A 170 7.88 -9.79 -5.90
CA MET A 170 8.74 -9.11 -4.94
C MET A 170 10.00 -8.53 -5.64
N TRP A 171 10.67 -9.35 -6.44
CA TRP A 171 11.86 -8.93 -7.18
C TRP A 171 11.57 -7.82 -8.18
N LEU A 172 10.46 -7.92 -8.95
CA LEU A 172 10.04 -6.85 -9.86
C LEU A 172 9.75 -5.54 -9.11
N GLY A 173 9.09 -5.59 -7.96
CA GLY A 173 8.82 -4.43 -7.11
C GLY A 173 10.11 -3.76 -6.62
N GLU A 174 11.09 -4.54 -6.19
CA GLU A 174 12.40 -4.03 -5.81
C GLU A 174 13.18 -3.43 -6.98
N LEU A 175 13.14 -4.05 -8.16
CA LEU A 175 13.76 -3.49 -9.37
C LEU A 175 13.17 -2.14 -9.77
N ILE A 176 11.84 -2.00 -9.68
CA ILE A 176 11.18 -0.71 -9.93
C ILE A 176 11.68 0.33 -8.92
N THR A 177 11.76 -0.01 -7.64
CA THR A 177 12.24 0.90 -6.59
C THR A 177 13.70 1.34 -6.82
N GLN A 178 14.56 0.42 -7.27
CA GLN A 178 15.99 0.71 -7.49
C GLN A 178 16.28 1.47 -8.79
N ARG A 179 15.62 1.11 -9.89
CA ARG A 179 15.93 1.60 -11.25
C ARG A 179 14.82 2.42 -11.89
N GLY A 180 13.61 2.37 -11.34
CA GLY A 180 12.43 3.06 -11.84
C GLY A 180 12.17 4.40 -11.16
N ILE A 181 10.89 4.73 -11.07
CA ILE A 181 10.36 5.92 -10.38
C ILE A 181 9.33 5.45 -9.35
N GLY A 182 9.39 6.01 -8.16
CA GLY A 182 8.44 5.69 -7.11
C GLY A 182 8.80 4.45 -6.29
N ASN A 183 7.91 4.11 -5.36
CA ASN A 183 7.99 2.85 -4.64
C ASN A 183 7.38 1.74 -5.50
N GLY A 184 8.21 0.79 -5.97
CA GLY A 184 7.77 -0.26 -6.89
C GLY A 184 6.64 -1.13 -6.36
N ILE A 185 6.65 -1.42 -5.05
CA ILE A 185 5.60 -2.21 -4.40
C ILE A 185 4.26 -1.47 -4.43
N SER A 186 4.26 -0.20 -4.04
CA SER A 186 3.07 0.64 -4.08
C SER A 186 2.53 0.79 -5.52
N LEU A 187 3.43 0.92 -6.51
CA LEU A 187 3.04 0.98 -7.92
C LEU A 187 2.45 -0.34 -8.44
N MET A 188 2.91 -1.48 -7.95
CA MET A 188 2.32 -2.77 -8.32
C MET A 188 0.92 -2.94 -7.71
N ILE A 189 0.71 -2.49 -6.46
CA ILE A 189 -0.63 -2.46 -5.85
C ILE A 189 -1.54 -1.50 -6.64
N PHE A 190 -1.04 -0.31 -6.99
CA PHE A 190 -1.74 0.63 -7.85
C PHE A 190 -2.16 -0.01 -9.18
N ALA A 191 -1.24 -0.70 -9.86
CA ALA A 191 -1.52 -1.38 -11.13
C ALA A 191 -2.54 -2.52 -10.97
N SER A 192 -2.49 -3.25 -9.83
CA SER A 192 -3.49 -4.28 -9.50
C SER A 192 -4.88 -3.69 -9.39
N ILE A 193 -5.03 -2.63 -8.59
CA ILE A 193 -6.32 -1.98 -8.37
C ILE A 193 -6.80 -1.28 -9.66
N ALA A 194 -5.91 -0.56 -10.34
CA ALA A 194 -6.24 0.13 -11.60
C ALA A 194 -6.75 -0.82 -12.68
N SER A 195 -6.28 -2.06 -12.68
CA SER A 195 -6.76 -3.08 -13.63
C SER A 195 -8.21 -3.51 -13.41
N SER A 196 -8.75 -3.28 -12.24
CA SER A 196 -10.15 -3.59 -11.90
C SER A 196 -11.10 -2.42 -12.22
N ILE A 197 -10.56 -1.23 -12.55
CA ILE A 197 -11.36 -0.03 -12.88
C ILE A 197 -12.31 -0.28 -14.07
N PRO A 198 -11.87 -0.85 -15.22
CA PRO A 198 -12.76 -1.07 -16.36
C PRO A 198 -13.96 -1.95 -16.01
N THR A 199 -13.73 -3.04 -15.27
CA THR A 199 -14.82 -3.94 -14.83
C THR A 199 -15.72 -3.30 -13.78
N GLY A 200 -15.20 -2.40 -12.97
CA GLY A 200 -15.99 -1.61 -12.04
C GLY A 200 -16.91 -0.61 -12.76
N ILE A 201 -16.41 0.06 -13.80
CA ILE A 201 -17.19 1.00 -14.61
C ILE A 201 -18.33 0.28 -15.35
N THR A 202 -18.09 -0.89 -15.95
CA THR A 202 -19.15 -1.65 -16.62
C THR A 202 -20.25 -2.07 -15.63
N LYS A 203 -19.89 -2.61 -14.47
CA LYS A 203 -20.86 -2.98 -13.43
C LYS A 203 -21.63 -1.79 -12.86
N TRP A 204 -20.99 -0.63 -12.75
CA TRP A 204 -21.66 0.62 -12.37
C TRP A 204 -22.68 1.05 -13.41
N TRP A 205 -22.33 0.97 -14.71
CA TRP A 205 -23.23 1.35 -15.82
C TRP A 205 -24.44 0.42 -15.93
N ASP A 206 -24.22 -0.88 -15.70
CA ASP A 206 -25.26 -1.90 -15.76
C ASP A 206 -26.15 -1.96 -14.49
N ASN A 207 -25.94 -1.05 -13.53
CA ASN A 207 -26.73 -1.03 -12.30
C ASN A 207 -28.16 -0.58 -12.59
N PRO A 208 -29.21 -1.31 -12.13
CA PRO A 208 -30.61 -0.98 -12.36
C PRO A 208 -31.07 0.30 -11.65
N ASP A 209 -30.36 0.74 -10.59
CA ASP A 209 -30.71 1.95 -9.85
C ASP A 209 -30.13 3.21 -10.51
N GLN A 210 -30.97 3.91 -11.28
CA GLN A 210 -30.58 5.13 -11.99
C GLN A 210 -30.14 6.26 -11.06
N VAL A 211 -30.70 6.35 -9.85
CA VAL A 211 -30.30 7.37 -8.87
C VAL A 211 -28.86 7.14 -8.44
N PHE A 212 -28.52 5.88 -8.18
CA PHE A 212 -27.15 5.47 -7.83
C PHE A 212 -26.16 5.76 -8.98
N VAL A 213 -26.53 5.44 -10.22
CA VAL A 213 -25.69 5.67 -11.41
C VAL A 213 -25.36 7.16 -11.58
N VAL A 214 -26.30 8.06 -11.32
CA VAL A 214 -26.09 9.51 -11.43
C VAL A 214 -25.33 10.08 -10.25
N MET A 215 -25.61 9.63 -9.01
CA MET A 215 -24.97 10.19 -7.80
C MET A 215 -23.53 9.73 -7.64
N MET A 216 -23.19 8.55 -8.11
CA MET A 216 -21.88 7.91 -7.87
C MET A 216 -20.68 8.71 -8.39
N PRO A 217 -20.68 9.28 -9.62
CA PRO A 217 -19.59 10.14 -10.10
C PRO A 217 -19.36 11.39 -9.23
N PHE A 218 -20.42 11.99 -8.70
CA PHE A 218 -20.30 13.15 -7.81
C PHE A 218 -19.69 12.76 -6.46
N ILE A 219 -20.10 11.62 -5.89
CA ILE A 219 -19.52 11.10 -4.66
C ILE A 219 -18.05 10.75 -4.89
N ALA A 220 -17.72 10.05 -5.97
CA ALA A 220 -16.34 9.71 -6.31
C ALA A 220 -15.48 10.96 -6.48
N LEU A 221 -15.96 11.97 -7.18
CA LEU A 221 -15.25 13.25 -7.34
C LEU A 221 -15.03 13.95 -6.00
N ALA A 222 -16.06 14.02 -5.15
CA ALA A 222 -15.95 14.61 -3.82
C ALA A 222 -14.91 13.88 -2.95
N VAL A 223 -14.91 12.56 -2.98
CA VAL A 223 -13.92 11.73 -2.27
C VAL A 223 -12.51 11.98 -2.81
N ILE A 224 -12.32 12.02 -4.13
CA ILE A 224 -11.02 12.32 -4.75
C ILE A 224 -10.50 13.69 -4.30
N VAL A 225 -11.35 14.71 -4.36
CA VAL A 225 -10.98 16.08 -3.93
C VAL A 225 -10.62 16.10 -2.45
N ALA A 226 -11.39 15.44 -1.59
CA ALA A 226 -11.12 15.34 -0.17
C ALA A 226 -9.77 14.63 0.11
N ILE A 227 -9.48 13.54 -0.61
CA ILE A 227 -8.21 12.81 -0.49
C ILE A 227 -7.04 13.70 -0.88
N VAL A 228 -7.11 14.37 -2.03
CA VAL A 228 -6.04 15.26 -2.50
C VAL A 228 -5.83 16.41 -1.52
N PHE A 229 -6.91 17.02 -1.03
CA PHE A 229 -6.84 18.14 -0.10
C PHE A 229 -6.14 17.79 1.21
N VAL A 230 -6.47 16.64 1.80
CA VAL A 230 -5.85 16.21 3.06
C VAL A 230 -4.42 15.73 2.86
N GLN A 231 -4.11 15.02 1.77
CA GLN A 231 -2.75 14.55 1.49
C GLN A 231 -1.77 15.67 1.11
N GLU A 232 -2.27 16.75 0.48
CA GLU A 232 -1.48 17.95 0.19
C GLU A 232 -1.40 18.90 1.39
N GLY A 233 -2.29 18.74 2.37
CA GLY A 233 -2.33 19.55 3.58
C GLY A 233 -1.03 19.47 4.36
N GLN A 234 -0.39 20.64 4.62
CA GLN A 234 0.86 20.71 5.39
C GLN A 234 0.85 21.87 6.36
N ARG A 235 1.36 21.64 7.57
CA ARG A 235 1.66 22.69 8.53
C ARG A 235 3.12 23.12 8.38
N ARG A 236 3.37 24.39 8.09
CA ARG A 236 4.71 24.95 7.95
C ARG A 236 5.17 25.55 9.28
N ILE A 237 6.21 24.96 9.87
CA ILE A 237 6.82 25.47 11.12
C ILE A 237 7.99 26.36 10.72
N PRO A 238 8.03 27.65 11.16
CA PRO A 238 9.14 28.54 10.86
C PRO A 238 10.39 28.08 11.61
N VAL A 239 11.50 27.97 10.89
CA VAL A 239 12.83 27.67 11.42
C VAL A 239 13.77 28.81 11.04
N GLN A 240 14.47 29.35 12.01
CA GLN A 240 15.48 30.41 11.80
C GLN A 240 16.88 29.82 11.99
N TYR A 241 17.79 30.17 11.10
CA TYR A 241 19.19 29.83 11.20
C TYR A 241 19.97 31.06 11.71
N ALA A 242 20.82 30.85 12.69
CA ALA A 242 21.68 31.91 13.23
C ALA A 242 22.65 32.41 12.14
N LYS A 243 22.84 33.72 12.07
CA LYS A 243 23.88 34.34 11.23
C LYS A 243 25.25 33.84 11.70
N ARG A 244 26.05 33.26 10.81
CA ARG A 244 27.43 32.84 11.10
C ARG A 244 28.40 33.71 10.32
N MET A 245 29.45 34.15 11.00
CA MET A 245 30.61 34.75 10.36
C MET A 245 31.51 33.61 9.83
N VAL A 246 31.72 33.56 8.53
CA VAL A 246 32.70 32.68 7.90
C VAL A 246 33.78 33.57 7.31
N GLY A 247 34.89 33.71 8.04
CA GLY A 247 35.95 34.65 7.70
C GLY A 247 35.49 36.11 7.82
N ARG A 248 35.67 36.92 6.75
CA ARG A 248 35.25 38.33 6.69
C ARG A 248 33.79 38.53 6.17
N LYS A 249 33.11 37.46 5.74
CA LYS A 249 31.74 37.55 5.21
C LYS A 249 30.71 37.05 6.22
N MET A 250 29.71 37.86 6.50
CA MET A 250 28.51 37.42 7.22
C MET A 250 27.63 36.58 6.29
N THR A 251 27.40 35.32 6.64
CA THR A 251 26.36 34.52 5.97
C THR A 251 25.02 35.01 6.50
N SER A 252 24.16 35.46 5.59
CA SER A 252 22.81 35.88 5.93
C SER A 252 22.05 34.69 6.53
N GLY A 253 21.65 34.84 7.80
CA GLY A 253 20.74 33.87 8.43
C GLY A 253 19.43 33.85 7.65
N GLY A 254 19.09 32.70 7.08
CA GLY A 254 17.84 32.50 6.36
C GLY A 254 16.73 32.02 7.29
N SER A 255 15.49 32.45 7.06
CA SER A 255 14.31 31.80 7.62
C SER A 255 13.81 30.76 6.60
N THR A 256 13.63 29.55 7.05
CA THR A 256 13.02 28.47 6.25
C THR A 256 11.85 27.86 6.99
N TYR A 257 11.13 26.97 6.36
CA TYR A 257 9.98 26.30 6.97
C TYR A 257 10.22 24.79 6.98
N LEU A 258 9.89 24.16 8.11
CA LEU A 258 9.80 22.71 8.21
C LEU A 258 8.35 22.31 7.88
N PRO A 259 8.11 21.66 6.70
CA PRO A 259 6.77 21.25 6.33
C PRO A 259 6.42 19.95 7.03
N LEU A 260 5.38 19.95 7.87
CA LEU A 260 4.78 18.74 8.45
C LEU A 260 3.47 18.46 7.73
N ARG A 261 3.37 17.33 7.04
CA ARG A 261 2.12 16.91 6.37
C ARG A 261 1.08 16.47 7.40
N VAL A 262 -0.19 16.70 7.13
CA VAL A 262 -1.30 16.21 7.97
C VAL A 262 -1.28 14.68 8.01
N ASN A 263 -1.04 14.06 6.87
CA ASN A 263 -0.81 12.62 6.76
C ASN A 263 0.67 12.36 6.44
N MET A 264 1.50 12.17 7.48
CA MET A 264 2.92 11.80 7.33
C MET A 264 3.10 10.34 6.91
N ALA A 265 2.17 9.50 7.30
CA ALA A 265 2.21 8.05 7.06
C ALA A 265 1.80 7.66 5.62
N GLY A 266 1.17 8.57 4.86
CA GLY A 266 0.68 8.30 3.51
C GLY A 266 -0.43 7.25 3.50
N VAL A 267 -0.40 6.34 2.53
CA VAL A 267 -1.39 5.26 2.38
C VAL A 267 -0.95 3.93 3.02
N ILE A 268 0.28 3.85 3.51
CA ILE A 268 0.86 2.61 4.06
C ILE A 268 0.03 2.04 5.22
N PRO A 269 -0.45 2.84 6.20
CA PRO A 269 -1.29 2.33 7.29
C PRO A 269 -2.57 1.65 6.82
N VAL A 270 -3.16 2.14 5.74
CA VAL A 270 -4.38 1.57 5.17
C VAL A 270 -4.10 0.20 4.55
N ILE A 271 -2.98 0.09 3.82
CA ILE A 271 -2.54 -1.20 3.24
C ILE A 271 -2.26 -2.21 4.36
N PHE A 272 -1.66 -1.77 5.46
CA PHE A 272 -1.36 -2.61 6.62
C PHE A 272 -2.63 -3.08 7.33
N ALA A 273 -3.56 -2.18 7.60
CA ALA A 273 -4.84 -2.51 8.20
C ALA A 273 -5.62 -3.52 7.35
N ALA A 274 -5.73 -3.29 6.05
CA ALA A 274 -6.38 -4.18 5.11
C ALA A 274 -5.71 -5.59 5.08
N SER A 275 -4.38 -5.64 5.10
CA SER A 275 -3.63 -6.90 5.11
C SER A 275 -3.87 -7.71 6.39
N ILE A 276 -3.89 -7.04 7.56
CA ILE A 276 -4.15 -7.71 8.84
C ILE A 276 -5.62 -8.16 8.93
N MET A 277 -6.55 -7.35 8.48
CA MET A 277 -7.97 -7.70 8.49
C MET A 277 -8.31 -8.84 7.53
N ALA A 278 -7.56 -9.02 6.45
CA ALA A 278 -7.71 -10.16 5.56
C ALA A 278 -7.23 -11.50 6.19
N PHE A 279 -6.31 -11.45 7.15
CA PHE A 279 -5.70 -12.65 7.73
C PHE A 279 -6.70 -13.55 8.49
N PRO A 280 -7.53 -13.05 9.44
CA PRO A 280 -8.51 -13.88 10.16
C PRO A 280 -9.48 -14.58 9.22
N SER A 281 -9.98 -13.86 8.23
CA SER A 281 -10.91 -14.38 7.23
C SER A 281 -10.27 -15.50 6.40
N THR A 282 -9.00 -15.32 5.99
CA THR A 282 -8.26 -16.32 5.19
C THR A 282 -7.98 -17.57 6.01
N VAL A 283 -7.51 -17.41 7.26
CA VAL A 283 -7.21 -18.55 8.15
C VAL A 283 -8.49 -19.32 8.51
N GLY A 284 -9.59 -18.62 8.81
CA GLY A 284 -10.88 -19.25 9.12
C GLY A 284 -11.39 -20.11 7.97
N GLN A 285 -11.27 -19.63 6.73
CA GLN A 285 -11.65 -20.39 5.54
C GLN A 285 -10.70 -21.58 5.27
N MET A 286 -9.41 -21.45 5.58
CA MET A 286 -8.43 -22.54 5.44
C MET A 286 -8.72 -23.71 6.41
N LEU A 287 -9.11 -23.41 7.65
CA LEU A 287 -9.38 -24.43 8.66
C LEU A 287 -10.68 -25.20 8.39
N ASN A 288 -11.60 -24.64 7.63
CA ASN A 288 -12.87 -25.23 7.17
C ASN A 288 -13.66 -25.98 8.29
N THR A 289 -13.58 -25.45 9.52
CA THR A 289 -14.35 -25.95 10.67
C THR A 289 -15.51 -24.97 10.90
N ASN A 290 -16.69 -25.45 11.31
CA ASN A 290 -17.87 -24.60 11.50
C ASN A 290 -17.57 -23.36 12.34
N SER A 291 -16.89 -23.52 13.48
CA SER A 291 -16.47 -22.40 14.36
C SER A 291 -15.49 -21.44 13.68
N ALA A 292 -14.61 -21.95 12.79
CA ALA A 292 -13.65 -21.12 12.05
C ALA A 292 -14.33 -20.38 10.89
N LEU A 293 -15.34 -20.96 10.28
CA LEU A 293 -16.16 -20.31 9.26
C LEU A 293 -17.04 -19.21 9.85
N ASP A 294 -17.64 -19.44 11.03
CA ASP A 294 -18.40 -18.41 11.76
C ASP A 294 -17.51 -17.23 12.15
N PHE A 295 -16.29 -17.54 12.62
CA PHE A 295 -15.29 -16.51 12.92
C PHE A 295 -14.84 -15.75 11.65
N ALA A 296 -14.61 -16.44 10.54
CA ALA A 296 -14.30 -15.82 9.26
C ALA A 296 -15.44 -14.94 8.73
N ALA A 297 -16.68 -15.38 8.89
CA ALA A 297 -17.87 -14.61 8.52
C ALA A 297 -18.04 -13.34 9.38
N PHE A 298 -17.72 -13.40 10.67
CA PHE A 298 -17.73 -12.24 11.56
C PHE A 298 -16.75 -11.14 11.13
N PHE A 299 -15.57 -11.54 10.62
CA PHE A 299 -14.56 -10.63 10.04
C PHE A 299 -14.69 -10.49 8.51
N GLY A 300 -15.83 -10.78 7.96
CA GLY A 300 -16.08 -10.60 6.53
C GLY A 300 -16.11 -9.11 6.12
N PRO A 301 -15.67 -8.76 4.89
CA PRO A 301 -15.49 -7.35 4.46
C PRO A 301 -16.77 -6.51 4.44
N ASN A 302 -17.94 -7.14 4.53
CA ASN A 302 -19.24 -6.45 4.58
C ASN A 302 -19.85 -6.37 6.00
N THR A 303 -19.10 -6.74 7.03
CA THR A 303 -19.58 -6.70 8.42
C THR A 303 -19.15 -5.43 9.13
N TRP A 304 -19.97 -4.95 10.05
CA TRP A 304 -19.60 -3.81 10.91
C TRP A 304 -18.36 -4.09 11.75
N ALA A 305 -18.14 -5.35 12.15
CA ALA A 305 -16.94 -5.77 12.87
C ALA A 305 -15.68 -5.55 12.04
N TYR A 306 -15.72 -5.84 10.73
CA TYR A 306 -14.63 -5.56 9.81
C TYR A 306 -14.35 -4.06 9.72
N VAL A 307 -15.37 -3.23 9.52
CA VAL A 307 -15.21 -1.77 9.38
C VAL A 307 -14.62 -1.15 10.65
N ILE A 308 -15.14 -1.53 11.81
CA ILE A 308 -14.63 -1.01 13.09
C ILE A 308 -13.19 -1.47 13.32
N GLY A 309 -12.89 -2.74 13.05
CA GLY A 309 -11.54 -3.30 13.14
C GLY A 309 -10.57 -2.61 12.17
N GLU A 310 -10.98 -2.37 10.93
CA GLU A 310 -10.18 -1.68 9.93
C GLU A 310 -9.86 -0.25 10.35
N ILE A 311 -10.87 0.53 10.81
CA ILE A 311 -10.66 1.88 11.32
C ILE A 311 -9.71 1.87 12.52
N PHE A 312 -9.88 0.94 13.46
CA PHE A 312 -9.00 0.80 14.61
C PHE A 312 -7.56 0.55 14.20
N PHE A 313 -7.31 -0.41 13.30
CA PHE A 313 -5.97 -0.71 12.81
C PHE A 313 -5.38 0.44 11.99
N ILE A 314 -6.17 1.14 11.17
CA ILE A 314 -5.72 2.34 10.45
C ILE A 314 -5.21 3.38 11.44
N ILE A 315 -5.95 3.67 12.50
CA ILE A 315 -5.53 4.64 13.52
C ILE A 315 -4.23 4.19 14.20
N VAL A 316 -4.16 2.95 14.67
CA VAL A 316 -2.97 2.39 15.34
C VAL A 316 -1.75 2.46 14.42
N PHE A 317 -1.87 1.99 13.17
CA PHE A 317 -0.76 2.01 12.23
C PHE A 317 -0.37 3.41 11.77
N THR A 318 -1.31 4.34 11.70
CA THR A 318 -1.00 5.74 11.35
C THR A 318 -0.12 6.38 12.43
N TYR A 319 -0.44 6.18 13.69
CA TYR A 319 0.40 6.64 14.80
C TYR A 319 1.76 5.93 14.82
N PHE A 320 1.75 4.61 14.71
CA PHE A 320 2.97 3.80 14.68
C PHE A 320 3.91 4.24 13.54
N TYR A 321 3.39 4.32 12.32
CA TYR A 321 4.19 4.66 11.15
C TYR A 321 4.70 6.10 11.19
N THR A 322 3.89 7.03 11.68
CA THR A 322 4.31 8.42 11.89
C THR A 322 5.47 8.50 12.88
N ALA A 323 5.42 7.76 13.99
CA ALA A 323 6.48 7.72 14.99
C ALA A 323 7.79 7.11 14.46
N VAL A 324 7.68 6.07 13.61
CA VAL A 324 8.85 5.41 12.98
C VAL A 324 9.47 6.30 11.89
N THR A 325 8.64 6.95 11.07
CA THR A 325 9.11 7.74 9.92
C THR A 325 9.68 9.09 10.34
N PHE A 326 9.11 9.70 11.34
CA PHE A 326 9.52 11.00 11.85
C PHE A 326 9.87 10.92 13.34
N ASN A 327 11.16 10.80 13.63
CA ASN A 327 11.65 10.86 15.01
C ASN A 327 11.86 12.33 15.43
N PRO A 328 11.04 12.87 16.36
CA PRO A 328 11.15 14.26 16.78
C PRO A 328 12.50 14.59 17.44
N VAL A 329 13.12 13.61 18.14
CA VAL A 329 14.40 13.77 18.81
C VAL A 329 15.51 13.96 17.80
N ASP A 330 15.60 13.07 16.80
CA ASP A 330 16.63 13.15 15.75
C ASP A 330 16.49 14.45 14.94
N GLN A 331 15.27 14.89 14.68
CA GLN A 331 15.02 16.15 13.97
C GLN A 331 15.42 17.37 14.79
N ALA A 332 15.14 17.37 16.10
CA ALA A 332 15.56 18.46 17.00
C ALA A 332 17.10 18.53 17.14
N ASP A 333 17.76 17.38 17.20
CA ASP A 333 19.22 17.29 17.25
C ASP A 333 19.85 17.73 15.93
N ASN A 334 19.27 17.36 14.79
CA ASN A 334 19.71 17.84 13.49
C ASN A 334 19.57 19.36 13.36
N LEU A 335 18.41 19.92 13.74
CA LEU A 335 18.23 21.38 13.78
C LEU A 335 19.29 22.07 14.65
N LYS A 336 19.56 21.53 15.84
CA LYS A 336 20.60 22.05 16.75
C LYS A 336 21.99 21.98 16.11
N LYS A 337 22.37 20.87 15.49
CA LYS A 337 23.67 20.69 14.83
C LYS A 337 23.87 21.69 13.68
N TYR A 338 22.84 21.99 12.92
CA TYR A 338 22.91 22.96 11.82
C TYR A 338 22.70 24.44 12.29
N GLY A 339 22.53 24.68 13.58
CA GLY A 339 22.32 26.02 14.12
C GLY A 339 20.94 26.61 13.84
N GLY A 340 19.98 25.74 13.51
CA GLY A 340 18.56 26.08 13.32
C GLY A 340 17.81 26.07 14.66
N PHE A 341 16.88 26.99 14.84
CA PHE A 341 15.97 27.00 16.00
C PHE A 341 14.56 27.42 15.59
N ILE A 342 13.59 26.99 16.36
CA ILE A 342 12.18 27.40 16.19
C ILE A 342 11.97 28.63 17.07
N PRO A 343 11.46 29.78 16.53
CA PRO A 343 11.21 30.98 17.33
C PRO A 343 10.30 30.67 18.52
N GLY A 344 10.75 31.08 19.72
CA GLY A 344 10.03 30.88 20.97
C GLY A 344 10.25 29.51 21.65
N VAL A 345 11.04 28.60 21.06
CA VAL A 345 11.36 27.29 21.64
C VAL A 345 12.86 27.12 21.77
N ARG A 346 13.34 26.68 22.96
CA ARG A 346 14.77 26.43 23.17
C ARG A 346 15.24 25.23 22.34
N PRO A 347 16.43 25.33 21.69
CA PRO A 347 17.00 24.21 20.93
C PRO A 347 17.27 22.99 21.80
N GLY A 348 17.06 21.77 21.23
CA GLY A 348 17.27 20.51 21.91
C GLY A 348 15.97 19.86 22.37
N ARG A 349 15.94 19.26 23.56
CA ARG A 349 14.80 18.51 24.09
C ARG A 349 13.46 19.27 24.05
N PRO A 350 13.34 20.56 24.41
CA PRO A 350 12.09 21.29 24.27
C PRO A 350 11.58 21.39 22.82
N THR A 351 12.49 21.45 21.84
CA THR A 351 12.14 21.41 20.42
C THR A 351 11.57 20.05 20.02
N ALA A 352 12.14 18.94 20.53
CA ALA A 352 11.62 17.60 20.30
C ALA A 352 10.20 17.44 20.87
N GLU A 353 9.98 17.86 22.11
CA GLU A 353 8.66 17.83 22.77
C GLU A 353 7.62 18.71 22.07
N TYR A 354 8.03 19.85 21.52
CA TYR A 354 7.17 20.72 20.73
C TYR A 354 6.76 20.06 19.40
N LEU A 355 7.72 19.45 18.68
CA LEU A 355 7.46 18.72 17.43
C LEU A 355 6.57 17.52 17.66
N ASP A 356 6.82 16.72 18.71
CA ASP A 356 6.01 15.55 19.08
C ASP A 356 4.56 15.93 19.36
N ARG A 357 4.33 17.01 20.12
CA ARG A 357 2.99 17.53 20.40
C ARG A 357 2.24 17.96 19.13
N ILE A 358 2.94 18.60 18.19
CA ILE A 358 2.34 19.00 16.92
C ILE A 358 2.01 17.76 16.09
N LEU A 359 2.94 16.81 15.99
CA LEU A 359 2.72 15.57 15.23
C LEU A 359 1.54 14.79 15.77
N SER A 360 1.46 14.52 17.05
CA SER A 360 0.33 13.84 17.68
C SER A 360 -1.02 14.49 17.34
N ARG A 361 -1.06 15.83 17.37
CA ARG A 361 -2.27 16.59 17.05
C ARG A 361 -2.61 16.60 15.56
N LEU A 362 -1.62 16.50 14.67
CA LEU A 362 -1.84 16.41 13.23
C LEU A 362 -2.20 14.98 12.79
N THR A 363 -1.61 13.98 13.44
CA THR A 363 -1.84 12.56 13.11
C THR A 363 -3.27 12.14 13.42
N PHE A 364 -3.88 12.64 14.50
CA PHE A 364 -5.24 12.27 14.87
C PHE A 364 -6.30 12.56 13.79
N PRO A 365 -6.46 13.82 13.30
CA PRO A 365 -7.41 14.10 12.22
C PRO A 365 -7.04 13.41 10.91
N GLY A 366 -5.73 13.20 10.65
CA GLY A 366 -5.27 12.44 9.50
C GLY A 366 -5.69 10.97 9.56
N ALA A 367 -5.53 10.32 10.72
CA ALA A 367 -5.93 8.92 10.91
C ALA A 367 -7.45 8.75 10.86
N LEU A 368 -8.19 9.66 11.48
CA LEU A 368 -9.68 9.64 11.45
C LEU A 368 -10.21 9.82 10.03
N TYR A 369 -9.60 10.71 9.26
CA TYR A 369 -9.93 10.90 7.86
C TYR A 369 -9.67 9.62 7.04
N LEU A 370 -8.49 8.98 7.20
CA LEU A 370 -8.18 7.72 6.51
C LEU A 370 -9.21 6.63 6.85
N GLY A 371 -9.57 6.50 8.12
CA GLY A 371 -10.60 5.57 8.57
C GLY A 371 -11.98 5.88 7.99
N ALA A 372 -12.37 7.15 7.94
CA ALA A 372 -13.65 7.57 7.36
C ALA A 372 -13.73 7.26 5.85
N VAL A 373 -12.66 7.53 5.10
CA VAL A 373 -12.60 7.22 3.65
C VAL A 373 -12.60 5.71 3.42
N ALA A 374 -11.91 4.93 4.26
CA ALA A 374 -11.92 3.46 4.17
C ALA A 374 -13.30 2.87 4.42
N ALA A 375 -14.04 3.38 5.41
CA ALA A 375 -15.37 2.91 5.77
C ALA A 375 -16.48 3.32 4.79
N LEU A 376 -16.28 4.41 4.03
CA LEU A 376 -17.30 5.02 3.18
C LEU A 376 -17.97 4.04 2.20
N PRO A 377 -17.26 3.16 1.47
CA PRO A 377 -17.91 2.23 0.56
C PRO A 377 -18.77 1.18 1.26
N THR A 378 -18.32 0.66 2.41
CA THR A 378 -19.11 -0.31 3.16
C THR A 378 -20.44 0.31 3.64
N ILE A 379 -20.41 1.59 4.04
CA ILE A 379 -21.62 2.35 4.38
C ILE A 379 -22.50 2.55 3.14
N LEU A 380 -21.92 2.88 1.99
CA LEU A 380 -22.69 3.06 0.74
C LEU A 380 -23.31 1.75 0.27
N ILE A 381 -22.59 0.63 0.32
CA ILE A 381 -23.08 -0.69 -0.07
C ILE A 381 -24.25 -1.10 0.85
N SER A 382 -24.14 -0.86 2.16
CA SER A 382 -25.22 -1.20 3.11
C SER A 382 -26.52 -0.41 2.90
N GLN A 383 -26.43 0.80 2.33
CA GLN A 383 -27.59 1.67 2.09
C GLN A 383 -28.21 1.50 0.70
N THR A 384 -27.39 1.14 -0.31
CA THR A 384 -27.84 1.16 -1.72
C THR A 384 -28.01 -0.24 -2.32
N SER A 385 -27.71 -1.31 -1.59
CA SER A 385 -27.69 -2.71 -2.12
C SER A 385 -26.91 -2.87 -3.44
N ALA A 386 -26.13 -1.86 -3.83
CA ALA A 386 -25.36 -1.84 -5.04
C ALA A 386 -24.04 -2.59 -4.82
N ASN A 387 -23.72 -3.53 -5.67
CA ASN A 387 -22.42 -4.22 -5.67
C ASN A 387 -21.33 -3.27 -6.16
N PHE A 388 -20.87 -2.38 -5.25
CA PHE A 388 -19.83 -1.42 -5.56
C PHE A 388 -18.45 -2.07 -5.32
N TYR A 389 -17.75 -2.34 -6.41
CA TYR A 389 -16.45 -3.05 -6.39
C TYR A 389 -15.25 -2.17 -5.99
N PHE A 390 -15.42 -0.85 -5.89
CA PHE A 390 -14.34 0.05 -5.46
C PHE A 390 -14.44 0.33 -3.98
N GLY A 391 -13.70 -0.41 -3.17
CA GLY A 391 -13.52 -0.11 -1.76
C GLY A 391 -12.84 1.28 -1.58
N GLY A 392 -13.18 2.02 -0.51
CA GLY A 392 -12.55 3.31 -0.18
C GLY A 392 -11.05 3.21 -0.01
N THR A 393 -10.59 2.08 0.52
CA THR A 393 -9.17 1.73 0.60
C THR A 393 -8.51 1.70 -0.77
N SER A 394 -9.19 1.16 -1.80
CA SER A 394 -8.67 1.08 -3.16
C SER A 394 -8.51 2.46 -3.80
N ILE A 395 -9.53 3.33 -3.68
CA ILE A 395 -9.47 4.71 -4.18
C ILE A 395 -8.37 5.49 -3.47
N LEU A 396 -8.27 5.33 -2.15
CA LEU A 396 -7.29 6.00 -1.33
C LEU A 396 -5.85 5.57 -1.70
N ILE A 397 -5.63 4.27 -1.94
CA ILE A 397 -4.34 3.73 -2.38
C ILE A 397 -3.99 4.25 -3.77
N VAL A 398 -4.93 4.20 -4.72
CA VAL A 398 -4.70 4.65 -6.10
C VAL A 398 -4.29 6.12 -6.14
N ILE A 399 -5.05 7.00 -5.47
CA ILE A 399 -4.77 8.44 -5.46
C ILE A 399 -3.47 8.72 -4.69
N GLY A 400 -3.28 8.10 -3.53
CA GLY A 400 -2.11 8.32 -2.70
C GLY A 400 -0.81 7.92 -3.39
N VAL A 401 -0.78 6.73 -4.00
CA VAL A 401 0.39 6.26 -4.76
C VAL A 401 0.65 7.14 -5.99
N ALA A 402 -0.41 7.57 -6.69
CA ALA A 402 -0.26 8.49 -7.82
C ALA A 402 0.37 9.82 -7.37
N LEU A 403 -0.12 10.42 -6.28
CA LEU A 403 0.42 11.67 -5.74
C LEU A 403 1.87 11.53 -5.27
N ASP A 404 2.21 10.45 -4.55
CA ASP A 404 3.57 10.19 -4.09
C ASP A 404 4.54 9.98 -5.26
N THR A 405 4.10 9.27 -6.31
CA THR A 405 4.89 9.05 -7.52
C THR A 405 5.16 10.36 -8.27
N VAL A 406 4.13 11.21 -8.42
CA VAL A 406 4.27 12.54 -9.05
C VAL A 406 5.22 13.43 -8.25
N LYS A 407 5.13 13.43 -6.91
CA LYS A 407 6.07 14.20 -6.05
C LYS A 407 7.52 13.73 -6.18
N GLN A 408 7.74 12.42 -6.24
CA GLN A 408 9.09 11.88 -6.47
C GLN A 408 9.64 12.26 -7.85
N LEU A 409 8.78 12.27 -8.86
CA LEU A 409 9.12 12.71 -10.19
C LEU A 409 9.46 14.22 -10.23
N GLU A 410 8.69 15.05 -9.54
CA GLU A 410 8.97 16.48 -9.37
C GLU A 410 10.32 16.72 -8.67
N ALA A 411 10.59 15.98 -7.60
CA ALA A 411 11.86 16.08 -6.89
C ALA A 411 13.06 15.71 -7.79
N GLN A 412 12.95 14.66 -8.61
CA GLN A 412 14.00 14.27 -9.55
C GLN A 412 14.20 15.31 -10.67
N LEU A 413 13.12 15.94 -11.14
CA LEU A 413 13.20 17.02 -12.13
C LEU A 413 13.88 18.27 -11.57
N MET A 414 13.54 18.65 -10.32
CA MET A 414 14.16 19.81 -9.67
C MET A 414 15.66 19.61 -9.48
N MET A 415 16.10 18.45 -9.00
CA MET A 415 17.53 18.16 -8.82
C MET A 415 18.33 18.36 -10.10
N ARG A 416 17.78 17.97 -11.24
CA ARG A 416 18.46 18.14 -12.54
C ARG A 416 18.45 19.56 -13.09
N ASN A 417 17.41 20.34 -12.85
CA ASN A 417 17.41 21.74 -13.23
C ASN A 417 18.53 22.52 -12.52
N TYR A 418 18.89 22.15 -11.29
CA TYR A 418 20.02 22.74 -10.57
C TYR A 418 21.38 22.33 -11.16
N GLU A 419 21.56 21.10 -11.63
CA GLU A 419 22.79 20.67 -12.31
C GLU A 419 23.01 21.37 -13.65
N GLY A 420 21.93 21.76 -14.34
CA GLY A 420 21.98 22.54 -15.59
C GLY A 420 22.45 23.99 -15.41
N PHE A 421 22.31 24.57 -14.21
CA PHE A 421 22.77 25.92 -13.89
C PHE A 421 24.26 25.96 -13.47
N LEU A 422 24.87 24.82 -13.17
CA LEU A 422 26.26 24.70 -12.73
C LEU A 422 27.23 24.32 -13.88
N LYS A 423 26.68 24.10 -15.05
CA LYS A 423 27.42 23.95 -16.33
C LYS A 423 27.29 25.23 -17.15
#